data_207459c1887271549b64174d3908d5cd
#
_entry.id   207459c1887271549b64174d3908d5cd
#
_cell.length_a   1.000
_cell.length_b   1.000
_cell.length_c   1.000
_cell.angle_alpha   90.00
_cell.angle_beta   90.00
_cell.angle_gamma   90.00
#
_symmetry.space_group_name_H-M   'P 1'
#
loop_
_entity.id
_entity.type
_entity.pdbx_description
1 polymer ?
#
loop_
_entity_poly.entity_id
_entity_poly.type
_entity_poly.pdbx_seq_one_letter_code
_entity_poly.pdbx_strand_id
1 'polypeptide(L)'
;DAIVTYLAFVVDKSADYCSTICTWHNSKELIRNTFSRQAIAMTWDYVEISPFSNSSGSWSGMVQWISKVLDRLPAQGAAEVVQRDARVRVGDVTPVVVSCDPPYYDVVPYAEISDFFLSRQALPLTLLILLHHRETIGLGS
;
A
#
# COMPACT_ATOMS: atom_id res chain seq x y z
N ASP A 1 -8.68 13.04 6.86
CA ASP A 1 -7.85 12.71 5.68
C ASP A 1 -6.77 11.65 6.00
N ALA A 2 -5.96 11.79 7.07
CA ALA A 2 -4.91 10.82 7.41
C ALA A 2 -5.46 9.38 7.61
N ILE A 3 -6.55 9.20 8.33
CA ILE A 3 -7.15 7.89 8.56
C ILE A 3 -7.49 7.20 7.25
N VAL A 4 -8.04 7.92 6.29
CA VAL A 4 -8.41 7.36 4.99
C VAL A 4 -7.18 6.98 4.17
N THR A 5 -6.13 7.78 4.23
CA THR A 5 -4.86 7.43 3.58
C THR A 5 -4.31 6.11 4.12
N TYR A 6 -4.33 5.92 5.44
CA TYR A 6 -3.89 4.66 6.04
C TYR A 6 -4.82 3.49 5.74
N LEU A 7 -6.14 3.71 5.65
CA LEU A 7 -7.07 2.68 5.22
C LEU A 7 -6.89 2.33 3.73
N ALA A 8 -6.46 3.26 2.88
CA ALA A 8 -6.09 2.95 1.51
C ALA A 8 -4.93 1.96 1.43
N PHE A 9 -3.93 2.06 2.30
CA PHE A 9 -2.87 1.04 2.41
C PHE A 9 -3.39 -0.33 2.87
N VAL A 10 -4.46 -0.38 3.67
CA VAL A 10 -5.12 -1.65 4.01
C VAL A 10 -5.77 -2.26 2.77
N VAL A 11 -6.39 -1.44 1.90
CA VAL A 11 -6.95 -1.91 0.63
C VAL A 11 -5.87 -2.48 -0.27
N ASP A 12 -4.73 -1.80 -0.41
CA ASP A 12 -3.59 -2.30 -1.20
C ASP A 12 -3.09 -3.65 -0.68
N LYS A 13 -2.91 -3.75 0.62
CA LYS A 13 -2.49 -5.00 1.24
C LYS A 13 -3.52 -6.11 1.04
N SER A 14 -4.80 -5.79 1.08
CA SER A 14 -5.88 -6.74 0.77
C SER A 14 -5.82 -7.21 -0.68
N ALA A 15 -5.52 -6.32 -1.63
CA ALA A 15 -5.37 -6.68 -3.04
C ALA A 15 -4.24 -7.70 -3.27
N ASP A 16 -3.17 -7.62 -2.46
CA ASP A 16 -2.07 -8.60 -2.50
C ASP A 16 -2.46 -9.98 -1.93
N TYR A 17 -3.42 -10.05 -1.02
CA TYR A 17 -3.81 -11.31 -0.35
C TYR A 17 -5.13 -11.91 -0.85
N CYS A 18 -5.92 -11.17 -1.60
CA CYS A 18 -7.28 -11.58 -2.00
C CYS A 18 -7.43 -11.70 -3.52
N SER A 19 -6.39 -12.08 -4.23
CA SER A 19 -6.46 -12.33 -5.68
C SER A 19 -6.67 -13.81 -6.00
N THR A 20 -7.14 -14.09 -7.22
CA THR A 20 -7.33 -15.45 -7.73
C THR A 20 -6.02 -16.20 -8.03
N ILE A 21 -4.88 -15.57 -7.82
CA ILE A 21 -3.55 -16.20 -7.93
C ILE A 21 -2.89 -16.47 -6.58
N CYS A 22 -3.55 -16.14 -5.49
CA CYS A 22 -3.11 -16.51 -4.15
C CYS A 22 -3.26 -18.01 -3.93
N THR A 23 -2.21 -18.66 -3.43
CA THR A 23 -2.19 -20.09 -3.17
C THR A 23 -1.93 -20.40 -1.70
N TRP A 24 -2.25 -21.63 -1.28
CA TRP A 24 -1.97 -22.07 0.08
C TRP A 24 -0.54 -22.57 0.23
N HIS A 25 0.10 -22.25 1.33
CA HIS A 25 1.42 -22.75 1.70
C HIS A 25 1.27 -23.83 2.77
N ASN A 26 1.23 -25.09 2.37
CA ASN A 26 0.90 -26.23 3.25
C ASN A 26 1.83 -26.35 4.47
N SER A 27 3.13 -26.11 4.31
CA SER A 27 4.08 -26.30 5.42
C SER A 27 4.09 -25.16 6.45
N LYS A 28 3.55 -23.99 6.10
CA LYS A 28 3.49 -22.81 6.98
C LYS A 28 2.07 -22.44 7.38
N GLU A 29 1.07 -23.14 6.83
CA GLU A 29 -0.35 -22.89 7.07
C GLU A 29 -0.74 -21.43 6.87
N LEU A 30 -0.22 -20.83 5.80
CA LEU A 30 -0.47 -19.42 5.45
C LEU A 30 -0.70 -19.25 3.95
N ILE A 31 -1.21 -18.10 3.58
CA ILE A 31 -1.44 -17.73 2.19
C ILE A 31 -0.15 -17.22 1.57
N ARG A 32 0.14 -17.69 0.35
CA ARG A 32 1.09 -17.04 -0.54
C ARG A 32 0.36 -15.92 -1.25
N ASN A 33 0.84 -14.72 -1.04
CA ASN A 33 0.29 -13.50 -1.64
C ASN A 33 0.52 -13.43 -3.15
N THR A 34 -0.18 -12.53 -3.81
CA THR A 34 -0.16 -12.29 -5.25
C THR A 34 1.27 -12.10 -5.77
N PHE A 35 2.04 -11.25 -5.11
CA PHE A 35 3.40 -10.89 -5.50
C PHE A 35 4.49 -11.73 -4.82
N SER A 36 4.16 -12.94 -4.38
CA SER A 36 5.14 -13.89 -3.83
C SER A 36 6.17 -14.37 -4.86
N ARG A 37 5.90 -14.17 -6.14
CA ARG A 37 6.79 -14.47 -7.28
C ARG A 37 6.72 -13.33 -8.28
N GLN A 38 7.79 -13.13 -9.03
CA GLN A 38 7.87 -12.13 -10.12
C GLN A 38 7.23 -12.60 -11.43
N ALA A 39 6.28 -13.50 -11.36
CA ALA A 39 5.57 -14.02 -12.52
C ALA A 39 4.10 -14.29 -12.15
N ILE A 40 3.20 -14.06 -13.08
CA ILE A 40 1.82 -14.49 -12.96
C ILE A 40 1.79 -16.00 -13.16
N ALA A 41 1.60 -16.74 -12.06
CA ALA A 41 1.49 -18.18 -12.09
C ALA A 41 0.09 -18.59 -12.52
N MET A 42 -0.02 -19.65 -13.34
CA MET A 42 -1.31 -20.31 -13.55
C MET A 42 -1.66 -21.08 -12.28
N THR A 43 -2.80 -20.76 -11.68
CA THR A 43 -3.32 -21.43 -10.49
C THR A 43 -4.64 -22.12 -10.85
N TRP A 44 -4.80 -23.37 -10.47
CA TRP A 44 -6.05 -24.12 -10.64
C TRP A 44 -7.04 -23.81 -9.52
N ASP A 45 -6.50 -23.72 -8.30
CA ASP A 45 -7.26 -23.41 -7.11
C ASP A 45 -6.63 -22.19 -6.43
N TYR A 46 -7.46 -21.28 -5.96
CA TYR A 46 -7.03 -20.11 -5.19
C TYR A 46 -7.63 -20.14 -3.78
N VAL A 47 -7.01 -19.40 -2.88
CA VAL A 47 -7.43 -19.33 -1.50
C VAL A 47 -8.29 -18.11 -1.28
N GLU A 48 -9.47 -18.31 -0.70
CA GLU A 48 -10.33 -17.23 -0.22
C GLU A 48 -10.16 -17.04 1.29
N ILE A 49 -10.04 -15.80 1.70
CA ILE A 49 -9.93 -15.40 3.11
C ILE A 49 -11.23 -14.75 3.54
N SER A 50 -11.78 -15.17 4.66
CA SER A 50 -12.82 -14.38 5.31
C SER A 50 -12.21 -13.07 5.84
N PRO A 51 -12.69 -11.90 5.41
CA PRO A 51 -12.16 -10.62 5.87
C PRO A 51 -12.32 -10.39 7.38
N PHE A 52 -13.28 -11.08 8.00
CA PHE A 52 -13.61 -10.97 9.43
C PHE A 52 -12.98 -12.08 10.29
N SER A 53 -12.16 -12.94 9.69
CA SER A 53 -11.45 -13.98 10.45
C SER A 53 -10.24 -13.42 11.18
N ASN A 54 -9.67 -14.23 12.08
CA ASN A 54 -8.38 -13.95 12.72
C ASN A 54 -7.18 -14.57 11.95
N SER A 55 -7.43 -15.04 10.73
CA SER A 55 -6.38 -15.65 9.90
C SER A 55 -5.46 -14.61 9.25
N SER A 56 -4.30 -15.06 8.82
CA SER A 56 -3.37 -14.25 8.03
C SER A 56 -4.05 -13.76 6.74
N GLY A 57 -3.96 -12.46 6.48
CA GLY A 57 -4.60 -11.85 5.32
C GLY A 57 -6.03 -11.31 5.56
N SER A 58 -6.60 -11.48 6.76
CA SER A 58 -7.89 -10.90 7.09
C SER A 58 -7.83 -9.37 7.16
N TRP A 59 -8.94 -8.71 6.89
CA TRP A 59 -9.04 -7.24 6.94
C TRP A 59 -8.65 -6.68 8.32
N SER A 60 -9.20 -7.26 9.39
CA SER A 60 -8.89 -6.86 10.76
C SER A 60 -7.40 -7.00 11.10
N GLY A 61 -6.76 -8.08 10.64
CA GLY A 61 -5.33 -8.28 10.79
C GLY A 61 -4.49 -7.25 10.05
N MET A 62 -4.92 -6.84 8.85
CA MET A 62 -4.25 -5.81 8.07
C MET A 62 -4.36 -4.43 8.70
N VAL A 63 -5.55 -4.07 9.23
CA VAL A 63 -5.74 -2.84 10.00
C VAL A 63 -4.83 -2.80 11.23
N GLN A 64 -4.78 -3.90 11.99
CA GLN A 64 -3.87 -4.00 13.14
C GLN A 64 -2.40 -3.86 12.74
N TRP A 65 -2.03 -4.38 11.57
CA TRP A 65 -0.66 -4.28 11.07
C TRP A 65 -0.28 -2.82 10.78
N ILE A 66 -1.14 -2.07 10.11
CA ILE A 66 -0.94 -0.64 9.85
C ILE A 66 -0.87 0.14 11.17
N SER A 67 -1.78 -0.13 12.12
CA SER A 67 -1.75 0.49 13.45
C SER A 67 -0.41 0.28 14.16
N LYS A 68 0.11 -0.95 14.17
CA LYS A 68 1.42 -1.26 14.77
C LYS A 68 2.58 -0.55 14.09
N VAL A 69 2.50 -0.31 12.79
CA VAL A 69 3.51 0.48 12.07
C VAL A 69 3.46 1.93 12.52
N LEU A 70 2.27 2.52 12.63
CA LEU A 70 2.09 3.89 13.09
C LEU A 70 2.63 4.13 14.50
N ASP A 71 2.40 3.17 15.40
CA ASP A 71 2.92 3.22 16.77
C ASP A 71 4.46 3.26 16.84
N ARG A 72 5.13 2.81 15.78
CA ARG A 72 6.60 2.74 15.71
C ARG A 72 7.22 3.86 14.87
N LEU A 73 6.43 4.59 14.11
CA LEU A 73 6.93 5.71 13.33
C LEU A 73 7.30 6.87 14.25
N PRO A 74 8.46 7.51 14.03
CA PRO A 74 8.81 8.70 14.78
C PRO A 74 7.84 9.84 14.43
N ALA A 75 7.14 10.37 15.43
CA ALA A 75 6.22 11.51 15.26
C ALA A 75 6.90 12.86 15.42
N GLN A 76 8.23 12.92 15.35
CA GLN A 76 9.01 14.13 15.56
C GLN A 76 9.60 14.66 14.26
N GLY A 77 9.50 15.96 14.05
CA GLY A 77 10.03 16.64 12.88
C GLY A 77 9.04 16.83 11.75
N ALA A 78 9.41 17.69 10.81
CA ALA A 78 8.70 17.89 9.56
C ALA A 78 9.37 17.05 8.45
N ALA A 79 8.56 16.44 7.62
CA ALA A 79 9.01 15.68 6.44
C ALA A 79 8.34 16.23 5.19
N GLU A 80 9.08 16.30 4.11
CA GLU A 80 8.57 16.66 2.78
C GLU A 80 8.86 15.51 1.82
N VAL A 81 7.86 15.10 1.05
CA VAL A 81 7.99 14.08 0.02
C VAL A 81 7.78 14.73 -1.33
N VAL A 82 8.78 14.65 -2.20
CA VAL A 82 8.75 15.25 -3.54
C VAL A 82 9.11 14.19 -4.58
N GLN A 83 8.27 14.07 -5.60
CA GLN A 83 8.60 13.26 -6.77
C GLN A 83 9.47 14.08 -7.72
N ARG A 84 10.73 13.66 -7.91
CA ARG A 84 11.68 14.33 -8.81
C ARG A 84 12.78 13.40 -9.27
N ASP A 85 13.51 13.81 -10.31
CA ASP A 85 14.72 13.12 -10.75
C ASP A 85 15.79 13.18 -9.65
N ALA A 86 16.28 12.01 -9.22
CA ALA A 86 17.28 11.89 -8.17
C ALA A 86 18.64 12.56 -8.50
N ARG A 87 18.90 12.84 -9.79
CA ARG A 87 20.10 13.55 -10.23
C ARG A 87 20.05 15.05 -9.99
N VAL A 88 18.86 15.57 -9.71
CA VAL A 88 18.68 17.00 -9.42
C VAL A 88 19.06 17.27 -7.97
N ARG A 89 20.00 18.18 -7.77
CA ARG A 89 20.48 18.57 -6.44
C ARG A 89 19.35 19.09 -5.56
N VAL A 90 19.32 18.62 -4.33
CA VAL A 90 18.43 19.16 -3.27
C VAL A 90 19.08 20.39 -2.72
N GLY A 91 18.68 21.61 -3.15
CA GLY A 91 19.03 22.91 -2.56
C GLY A 91 20.40 23.06 -1.89
N ASP A 92 20.72 24.24 -1.42
CA ASP A 92 22.00 24.53 -0.73
C ASP A 92 21.95 24.27 0.79
N VAL A 93 21.24 23.21 1.20
CA VAL A 93 21.17 22.82 2.62
C VAL A 93 22.41 22.01 2.97
N THR A 94 23.27 22.55 3.82
CA THR A 94 24.44 21.85 4.38
C THR A 94 24.42 21.95 5.90
N PRO A 95 24.71 20.88 6.65
CA PRO A 95 25.08 19.53 6.21
C PRO A 95 23.87 18.68 5.82
N VAL A 96 24.04 17.79 4.83
CA VAL A 96 23.02 16.82 4.38
C VAL A 96 23.58 15.42 4.50
N VAL A 97 22.78 14.51 5.07
CA VAL A 97 23.03 13.06 5.00
C VAL A 97 22.16 12.50 3.89
N VAL A 98 22.78 11.86 2.91
CA VAL A 98 22.08 11.22 1.79
C VAL A 98 22.00 9.72 2.05
N SER A 99 20.78 9.18 2.07
CA SER A 99 20.53 7.74 2.10
C SER A 99 19.79 7.35 0.82
N CYS A 100 20.31 6.40 0.08
CA CYS A 100 19.78 5.98 -1.22
C CYS A 100 19.49 4.48 -1.23
N ASP A 101 18.34 4.12 -1.79
CA ASP A 101 17.97 2.75 -2.13
C ASP A 101 17.48 2.75 -3.60
N PRO A 102 18.40 2.69 -4.56
CA PRO A 102 18.04 2.75 -5.97
C PRO A 102 17.37 1.44 -6.42
N PRO A 103 16.48 1.50 -7.42
CA PRO A 103 15.86 0.31 -7.97
C PRO A 103 16.91 -0.62 -8.57
N TYR A 104 16.71 -1.93 -8.43
CA TYR A 104 17.58 -2.94 -9.02
C TYR A 104 17.41 -2.94 -10.55
N TYR A 105 18.52 -2.83 -11.26
CA TYR A 105 18.52 -2.81 -12.72
C TYR A 105 17.92 -4.11 -13.28
N ASP A 106 16.85 -3.99 -14.06
CA ASP A 106 16.18 -5.06 -14.83
C ASP A 106 15.77 -6.32 -14.04
N VAL A 107 15.66 -6.24 -12.71
CA VAL A 107 15.26 -7.38 -11.86
C VAL A 107 13.80 -7.30 -11.42
N VAL A 108 13.28 -6.11 -11.17
CA VAL A 108 11.92 -5.89 -10.67
C VAL A 108 11.20 -4.90 -11.57
N PRO A 109 10.00 -5.25 -12.09
CA PRO A 109 9.16 -4.34 -12.89
C PRO A 109 8.47 -3.32 -11.98
N TYR A 110 9.25 -2.36 -11.45
CA TYR A 110 8.75 -1.39 -10.47
C TYR A 110 7.58 -0.54 -10.99
N ALA A 111 7.61 -0.15 -12.26
CA ALA A 111 6.56 0.67 -12.86
C ALA A 111 5.22 -0.06 -12.86
N GLU A 112 5.18 -1.29 -13.34
CA GLU A 112 3.96 -2.11 -13.45
C GLU A 112 3.39 -2.45 -12.07
N ILE A 113 4.25 -2.76 -11.09
CA ILE A 113 3.82 -3.02 -9.71
C ILE A 113 3.27 -1.74 -9.08
N SER A 114 3.96 -0.62 -9.28
CA SER A 114 3.51 0.68 -8.78
C SER A 114 2.15 1.08 -9.36
N ASP A 115 1.96 0.92 -10.66
CA ASP A 115 0.70 1.24 -11.35
C ASP A 115 -0.47 0.37 -10.86
N PHE A 116 -0.21 -0.90 -10.54
CA PHE A 116 -1.22 -1.78 -9.95
C PHE A 116 -1.75 -1.22 -8.63
N PHE A 117 -0.87 -0.83 -7.71
CA PHE A 117 -1.28 -0.29 -6.43
C PHE A 117 -1.87 1.12 -6.55
N LEU A 118 -1.27 1.97 -7.37
CA LEU A 118 -1.75 3.33 -7.60
C LEU A 118 -3.19 3.34 -8.16
N SER A 119 -3.50 2.46 -9.11
CA SER A 119 -4.84 2.34 -9.66
C SER A 119 -5.89 1.91 -8.61
N ARG A 120 -5.49 1.14 -7.61
CA ARG A 120 -6.33 0.72 -6.49
C ARG A 120 -6.54 1.81 -5.45
N GLN A 121 -5.52 2.62 -5.18
CA GLN A 121 -5.61 3.75 -4.25
C GLN A 121 -6.41 4.92 -4.84
N ALA A 122 -6.41 5.11 -6.14
CA ALA A 122 -7.13 6.20 -6.78
C ALA A 122 -8.64 6.16 -6.52
N LEU A 123 -9.25 4.97 -6.46
CA LEU A 123 -10.69 4.81 -6.22
C LEU A 123 -11.13 5.29 -4.81
N PRO A 124 -10.54 4.80 -3.70
CA PRO A 124 -10.93 5.28 -2.37
C PRO A 124 -10.61 6.76 -2.14
N LEU A 125 -9.50 7.26 -2.66
CA LEU A 125 -9.14 8.67 -2.55
C LEU A 125 -10.09 9.56 -3.35
N THR A 126 -10.48 9.17 -4.54
CA THR A 126 -11.47 9.88 -5.35
C THR A 126 -12.83 9.90 -4.67
N LEU A 127 -13.27 8.77 -4.11
CA LEU A 127 -14.55 8.68 -3.39
C LEU A 127 -14.53 9.59 -2.15
N LEU A 128 -13.42 9.67 -1.43
CA LEU A 128 -13.26 10.55 -0.28
C LEU A 128 -13.37 12.02 -0.68
N ILE A 129 -12.68 12.42 -1.74
CA ILE A 129 -12.74 13.80 -2.25
C ILE A 129 -14.18 14.16 -2.62
N LEU A 130 -14.91 13.25 -3.27
CA LEU A 130 -16.30 13.44 -3.63
C LEU A 130 -17.23 13.53 -2.42
N LEU A 131 -17.01 12.73 -1.38
CA LEU A 131 -17.78 12.78 -0.14
C LEU A 131 -17.51 14.06 0.63
N HIS A 132 -16.26 14.48 0.74
CA HIS A 132 -15.88 15.74 1.39
C HIS A 132 -16.46 16.97 0.67
N HIS A 133 -16.52 16.94 -0.65
CA HIS A 133 -17.14 18.00 -1.45
C HIS A 133 -18.66 18.06 -1.26
N ARG A 134 -19.33 16.94 -1.00
CA ARG A 134 -20.77 16.92 -0.70
C ARG A 134 -21.11 17.55 0.66
N GLU A 135 -20.27 17.34 1.66
CA GLU A 135 -20.50 17.95 2.99
C GLU A 135 -20.30 19.47 2.98
N THR A 136 -19.39 19.97 2.16
CA THR A 136 -19.16 21.42 2.02
C THR A 136 -20.26 22.13 1.24
N ILE A 137 -20.99 21.44 0.39
CA ILE A 137 -22.11 22.03 -0.41
C ILE A 137 -23.45 21.91 0.32
N GLY A 138 -23.57 21.00 1.29
CA GLY A 138 -24.83 20.73 2.03
C GLY A 138 -25.12 21.60 3.25
N LEU A 139 -24.23 22.52 3.62
CA LEU A 139 -24.39 23.41 4.79
C LEU A 139 -24.78 24.84 4.43
N GLY A 140 -25.40 25.04 3.27
CA GLY A 140 -25.91 26.33 2.81
C GLY A 140 -27.41 26.33 2.57
N SER A 141 -28.21 26.11 3.63
CA SER A 141 -29.65 26.43 3.64
C SER A 141 -30.15 26.67 5.03
#